data_873165ea97abb208cc63fcfc791707eb
#
_entry.id   873165ea97abb208cc63fcfc791707eb
#
_cell.length_a   1.000
_cell.length_b   1.000
_cell.length_c   1.000
_cell.angle_alpha   90.00
_cell.angle_beta   90.00
_cell.angle_gamma   90.00
#
_symmetry.space_group_name_H-M   'P 1'
#
loop_
_entity.id
_entity.type
_entity.pdbx_description
1 polymer ?
#
loop_
_entity_poly.entity_id
_entity_poly.type
_entity_poly.pdbx_seq_one_letter_code
_entity_poly.pdbx_strand_id
1 'polypeptide(L)'
;MARPYICLLALAAMLLLGIATISRSRGLRDKAHQSAPRIPSQFSQEERVAMKEALKGAIQIPTVSFSPKELNTTALAEFGEYIRKVFPTVFKTSFIRHEVVGEYSHLFTVHGSDPSLQPYMLLAHIDVVPAPDEGWDVPPFSGLERNGFIYGRGTIDNKNSLMGILQALELLLIRNYIPRRSFFIALGHDEEVMGVNGAQKISALLQARGVQLAFIVDEGSFIFDGFIPGLKNPFAMVAVSQKGLINLMLQVNTTPGHSSAPPKETSIGILAAAVNRLEQTPMPNMFGDGPMKMALQELANEFSFPTNLFLSNMWLFRPLVSRLMERNYITNALVRTTTALTMFNSGIKVNVIPAVAQAIVDFRIHPAQTVQEVHVLATQTADTIRTSPLASTCSTPSTCSHRASASCMESMRESQSKPTRGK
;
A
#
# COMPACT_ATOMS: atom_id res chain seq x y z
N MET A 1 1.76 -50.11 -34.78
CA MET A 1 0.35 -49.63 -34.95
C MET A 1 -0.12 -48.64 -33.84
N ALA A 2 0.55 -48.48 -32.69
CA ALA A 2 0.10 -47.59 -31.60
C ALA A 2 0.34 -46.06 -31.83
N ARG A 3 1.33 -45.64 -32.61
CA ARG A 3 1.69 -44.21 -32.81
C ARG A 3 0.56 -43.35 -33.39
N PRO A 4 -0.20 -43.75 -34.43
CA PRO A 4 -1.27 -42.87 -34.99
C PRO A 4 -2.42 -42.64 -34.00
N TYR A 5 -2.76 -43.62 -33.16
CA TYR A 5 -3.80 -43.47 -32.14
C TYR A 5 -3.42 -42.48 -31.03
N ILE A 6 -2.11 -42.46 -30.62
CA ILE A 6 -1.61 -41.50 -29.64
C ILE A 6 -1.70 -40.07 -30.18
N CYS A 7 -1.34 -39.86 -31.44
CA CYS A 7 -1.48 -38.56 -32.09
C CYS A 7 -2.93 -38.09 -32.21
N LEU A 8 -3.86 -38.99 -32.55
CA LEU A 8 -5.28 -38.69 -32.62
C LEU A 8 -5.88 -38.37 -31.25
N LEU A 9 -5.52 -39.12 -30.22
CA LEU A 9 -5.93 -38.83 -28.84
C LEU A 9 -5.38 -37.50 -28.33
N ALA A 10 -4.12 -37.20 -28.63
CA ALA A 10 -3.51 -35.91 -28.28
C ALA A 10 -4.22 -34.74 -29.00
N LEU A 11 -4.56 -34.91 -30.27
CA LEU A 11 -5.28 -33.90 -31.05
C LEU A 11 -6.71 -33.66 -30.51
N ALA A 12 -7.42 -34.76 -30.17
CA ALA A 12 -8.74 -34.69 -29.58
C ALA A 12 -8.70 -34.02 -28.17
N ALA A 13 -7.72 -34.35 -27.36
CA ALA A 13 -7.51 -33.70 -26.06
C ALA A 13 -7.23 -32.22 -26.19
N MET A 14 -6.39 -31.81 -27.14
CA MET A 14 -6.11 -30.38 -27.43
C MET A 14 -7.37 -29.65 -27.93
N LEU A 15 -8.18 -30.27 -28.78
CA LEU A 15 -9.45 -29.70 -29.26
C LEU A 15 -10.46 -29.52 -28.13
N LEU A 16 -10.63 -30.54 -27.28
CA LEU A 16 -11.51 -30.47 -26.11
C LEU A 16 -11.05 -29.39 -25.11
N LEU A 17 -9.74 -29.28 -24.87
CA LEU A 17 -9.15 -28.26 -24.05
C LEU A 17 -9.39 -26.85 -24.65
N GLY A 18 -9.24 -26.70 -25.97
CA GLY A 18 -9.54 -25.47 -26.69
C GLY A 18 -11.02 -25.08 -26.57
N ILE A 19 -11.93 -26.03 -26.74
CA ILE A 19 -13.39 -25.81 -26.58
C ILE A 19 -13.71 -25.41 -25.12
N ALA A 20 -13.15 -26.12 -24.14
CA ALA A 20 -13.37 -25.83 -22.73
C ALA A 20 -12.87 -24.42 -22.34
N THR A 21 -11.68 -24.01 -22.82
CA THR A 21 -11.12 -22.67 -22.55
C THR A 21 -11.97 -21.56 -23.18
N ILE A 22 -12.40 -21.74 -24.42
CA ILE A 22 -13.26 -20.76 -25.12
C ILE A 22 -14.66 -20.68 -24.46
N SER A 23 -15.25 -21.82 -24.13
CA SER A 23 -16.56 -21.89 -23.47
C SER A 23 -16.54 -21.19 -22.10
N ARG A 24 -15.50 -21.43 -21.31
CA ARG A 24 -15.31 -20.77 -20.01
C ARG A 24 -15.16 -19.26 -20.15
N SER A 25 -14.35 -18.79 -21.10
CA SER A 25 -14.21 -17.36 -21.37
C SER A 25 -15.52 -16.69 -21.76
N ARG A 26 -16.36 -17.36 -22.57
CA ARG A 26 -17.69 -16.85 -22.93
C ARG A 26 -18.65 -16.82 -21.74
N GLY A 27 -18.71 -17.90 -20.94
CA GLY A 27 -19.58 -17.97 -19.77
C GLY A 27 -19.25 -16.94 -18.68
N LEU A 28 -17.98 -16.58 -18.51
CA LEU A 28 -17.57 -15.50 -17.63
C LEU A 28 -17.96 -14.13 -18.19
N ARG A 29 -17.83 -13.94 -19.50
CA ARG A 29 -18.23 -12.71 -20.20
C ARG A 29 -19.72 -12.42 -20.06
N ASP A 30 -20.55 -13.44 -20.21
CA ASP A 30 -22.01 -13.31 -20.09
C ASP A 30 -22.43 -12.92 -18.66
N LYS A 31 -21.71 -13.39 -17.64
CA LYS A 31 -21.91 -12.98 -16.25
C LYS A 31 -21.48 -11.54 -15.98
N ALA A 32 -20.38 -11.08 -16.58
CA ALA A 32 -19.89 -9.72 -16.41
C ALA A 32 -20.79 -8.66 -17.07
N HIS A 33 -21.48 -9.03 -18.15
CA HIS A 33 -22.43 -8.13 -18.80
C HIS A 33 -23.74 -7.90 -18.02
N GLN A 34 -23.95 -8.61 -16.90
CA GLN A 34 -24.96 -8.26 -15.90
C GLN A 34 -24.44 -7.18 -14.94
N SER A 35 -23.72 -6.20 -15.46
CA SER A 35 -23.24 -5.06 -14.67
C SER A 35 -24.42 -4.35 -14.01
N ALA A 36 -24.25 -4.03 -12.73
CA ALA A 36 -25.23 -3.23 -11.99
C ALA A 36 -25.57 -1.95 -12.75
N PRO A 37 -26.83 -1.52 -12.75
CA PRO A 37 -27.23 -0.30 -13.45
C PRO A 37 -26.36 0.87 -12.95
N ARG A 38 -25.87 1.67 -13.90
CA ARG A 38 -25.08 2.87 -13.60
C ARG A 38 -25.94 3.81 -12.74
N ILE A 39 -25.58 3.97 -11.48
CA ILE A 39 -26.26 4.92 -10.58
C ILE A 39 -25.85 6.34 -11.02
N PRO A 40 -26.79 7.17 -11.48
CA PRO A 40 -26.47 8.55 -11.85
C PRO A 40 -25.92 9.30 -10.64
N SER A 41 -24.98 10.20 -10.87
CA SER A 41 -24.51 11.09 -9.80
C SER A 41 -25.67 11.95 -9.27
N GLN A 42 -25.87 11.91 -7.95
CA GLN A 42 -26.94 12.65 -7.26
C GLN A 42 -26.51 14.04 -6.78
N PHE A 43 -25.33 14.52 -7.21
CA PHE A 43 -24.81 15.82 -6.80
C PHE A 43 -25.28 16.93 -7.75
N SER A 44 -25.78 18.03 -7.18
CA SER A 44 -26.06 19.25 -7.93
C SER A 44 -24.75 19.90 -8.44
N GLN A 45 -24.88 20.85 -9.36
CA GLN A 45 -23.72 21.59 -9.85
C GLN A 45 -23.08 22.45 -8.74
N GLU A 46 -23.90 23.03 -7.87
CA GLU A 46 -23.45 23.82 -6.72
C GLU A 46 -22.69 22.95 -5.72
N GLU A 47 -23.19 21.75 -5.41
CA GLU A 47 -22.50 20.77 -4.55
C GLU A 47 -21.14 20.38 -5.15
N ARG A 48 -21.04 20.16 -6.46
CA ARG A 48 -19.78 19.83 -7.14
C ARG A 48 -18.76 20.97 -7.05
N VAL A 49 -19.21 22.21 -7.23
CA VAL A 49 -18.36 23.40 -7.08
C VAL A 49 -17.89 23.52 -5.64
N ALA A 50 -18.78 23.37 -4.66
CA ALA A 50 -18.44 23.45 -3.24
C ALA A 50 -17.41 22.37 -2.82
N MET A 51 -17.59 21.10 -3.27
CA MET A 51 -16.64 20.01 -3.04
C MET A 51 -15.25 20.34 -3.60
N LYS A 52 -15.21 20.89 -4.81
CA LYS A 52 -13.97 21.27 -5.48
C LYS A 52 -13.25 22.40 -4.73
N GLU A 53 -13.96 23.45 -4.37
CA GLU A 53 -13.39 24.58 -3.62
C GLU A 53 -12.93 24.15 -2.22
N ALA A 54 -13.65 23.23 -1.58
CA ALA A 54 -13.24 22.67 -0.31
C ALA A 54 -11.91 21.88 -0.42
N LEU A 55 -11.71 21.10 -1.48
CA LEU A 55 -10.44 20.41 -1.71
C LEU A 55 -9.31 21.41 -2.00
N LYS A 56 -9.55 22.41 -2.86
CA LYS A 56 -8.56 23.45 -3.17
C LYS A 56 -8.08 24.18 -1.92
N GLY A 57 -9.00 24.58 -1.04
CA GLY A 57 -8.66 25.20 0.23
C GLY A 57 -7.89 24.28 1.18
N ALA A 58 -8.20 22.99 1.20
CA ALA A 58 -7.45 22.00 1.97
C ALA A 58 -5.99 21.86 1.48
N ILE A 59 -5.77 21.93 0.16
CA ILE A 59 -4.42 21.86 -0.44
C ILE A 59 -3.59 23.10 -0.09
N GLN A 60 -4.21 24.26 0.04
CA GLN A 60 -3.53 25.52 0.36
C GLN A 60 -2.94 25.57 1.78
N ILE A 61 -3.35 24.65 2.65
CA ILE A 61 -2.81 24.54 4.01
C ILE A 61 -1.65 23.52 4.00
N PRO A 62 -0.38 23.94 4.15
CA PRO A 62 0.80 23.09 3.97
C PRO A 62 1.09 22.25 5.22
N THR A 63 0.33 21.21 5.46
CA THR A 63 0.45 20.30 6.61
C THR A 63 1.63 19.33 6.44
N VAL A 64 2.85 19.86 6.28
CA VAL A 64 4.05 19.09 5.95
C VAL A 64 4.61 18.39 7.18
N SER A 65 4.92 17.11 7.04
CA SER A 65 5.68 16.28 7.98
C SER A 65 7.08 16.03 7.43
N PHE A 66 8.13 16.55 8.11
CA PHE A 66 9.53 16.34 7.73
C PHE A 66 10.13 15.12 8.43
N SER A 67 9.77 14.91 9.68
CA SER A 67 10.20 13.79 10.51
C SER A 67 9.21 13.60 11.65
N PRO A 68 9.27 12.47 12.43
CA PRO A 68 8.39 12.27 13.58
C PRO A 68 8.44 13.36 14.65
N LYS A 69 9.48 14.20 14.64
CA LYS A 69 9.70 15.30 15.58
C LYS A 69 9.58 16.69 14.95
N GLU A 70 9.40 16.75 13.65
CA GLU A 70 9.39 18.00 12.90
C GLU A 70 8.17 18.04 11.95
N LEU A 71 7.10 18.61 12.46
CA LEU A 71 5.82 18.75 11.78
C LEU A 71 5.47 20.25 11.69
N ASN A 72 4.75 20.64 10.63
CA ASN A 72 4.18 21.98 10.56
C ASN A 72 2.92 22.07 11.44
N THR A 73 3.12 22.20 12.74
CA THR A 73 2.04 22.19 13.74
C THR A 73 1.05 23.35 13.58
N THR A 74 1.51 24.50 13.09
CA THR A 74 0.65 25.64 12.79
C THR A 74 -0.36 25.28 11.68
N ALA A 75 0.12 24.68 10.59
CA ALA A 75 -0.75 24.24 9.50
C ALA A 75 -1.68 23.11 9.91
N LEU A 76 -1.23 22.20 10.78
CA LEU A 76 -2.08 21.13 11.32
C LEU A 76 -3.24 21.68 12.17
N ALA A 77 -2.97 22.67 13.01
CA ALA A 77 -4.02 23.36 13.78
C ALA A 77 -4.98 24.15 12.88
N GLU A 78 -4.44 24.88 11.89
CA GLU A 78 -5.25 25.61 10.88
C GLU A 78 -6.16 24.63 10.11
N PHE A 79 -5.65 23.47 9.73
CA PHE A 79 -6.43 22.45 9.04
C PHE A 79 -7.62 21.94 9.88
N GLY A 80 -7.41 21.74 11.18
CA GLY A 80 -8.48 21.37 12.11
C GLY A 80 -9.61 22.41 12.14
N GLU A 81 -9.28 23.69 12.15
CA GLU A 81 -10.27 24.78 12.07
C GLU A 81 -10.92 24.87 10.67
N TYR A 82 -10.14 24.61 9.63
CA TYR A 82 -10.64 24.59 8.26
C TYR A 82 -11.74 23.55 8.06
N ILE A 83 -11.53 22.29 8.47
CA ILE A 83 -12.56 21.25 8.33
C ILE A 83 -13.81 21.55 9.18
N ARG A 84 -13.66 22.18 10.34
CA ARG A 84 -14.77 22.64 11.18
C ARG A 84 -15.62 23.69 10.46
N LYS A 85 -14.99 24.62 9.75
CA LYS A 85 -15.64 25.64 8.96
C LYS A 85 -16.36 25.08 7.73
N VAL A 86 -15.73 24.12 7.05
CA VAL A 86 -16.24 23.56 5.78
C VAL A 86 -17.37 22.56 6.01
N PHE A 87 -17.32 21.80 7.12
CA PHE A 87 -18.28 20.73 7.43
C PHE A 87 -19.06 20.99 8.73
N PRO A 88 -19.79 22.12 8.86
CA PRO A 88 -20.42 22.51 10.11
C PRO A 88 -21.50 21.54 10.61
N THR A 89 -22.18 20.81 9.72
CA THR A 89 -23.23 19.86 10.10
C THR A 89 -22.64 18.63 10.77
N VAL A 90 -21.48 18.14 10.30
CA VAL A 90 -20.74 17.04 10.94
C VAL A 90 -20.42 17.37 12.40
N PHE A 91 -19.95 18.62 12.67
CA PHE A 91 -19.55 19.02 14.01
C PHE A 91 -20.73 19.39 14.94
N LYS A 92 -21.91 19.67 14.39
CA LYS A 92 -23.12 20.06 15.17
C LYS A 92 -24.08 18.92 15.42
N THR A 93 -23.94 17.80 14.70
CA THR A 93 -24.87 16.66 14.79
C THR A 93 -24.72 15.94 16.12
N SER A 94 -25.81 15.78 16.86
CA SER A 94 -25.81 15.26 18.24
C SER A 94 -25.39 13.80 18.39
N PHE A 95 -25.55 12.96 17.36
CA PHE A 95 -25.10 11.57 17.35
C PHE A 95 -23.66 11.40 16.81
N ILE A 96 -22.94 12.51 16.61
CA ILE A 96 -21.53 12.50 16.22
C ILE A 96 -20.70 13.09 17.36
N ARG A 97 -19.75 12.31 17.86
CA ARG A 97 -18.75 12.77 18.82
C ARG A 97 -17.44 13.01 18.12
N HIS A 98 -16.91 14.22 18.19
CA HIS A 98 -15.60 14.59 17.72
C HIS A 98 -14.60 14.72 18.86
N GLU A 99 -13.39 14.16 18.68
CA GLU A 99 -12.29 14.20 19.64
C GLU A 99 -10.98 14.49 18.90
N VAL A 100 -10.11 15.27 19.53
CA VAL A 100 -8.73 15.46 19.06
C VAL A 100 -7.83 14.48 19.81
N VAL A 101 -7.05 13.71 19.10
CA VAL A 101 -6.15 12.68 19.61
C VAL A 101 -4.73 12.99 19.18
N GLY A 102 -3.76 12.94 20.11
CA GLY A 102 -2.36 13.20 19.78
C GLY A 102 -2.09 14.62 19.31
N GLU A 103 -2.87 15.61 19.81
CA GLU A 103 -2.82 17.04 19.57
C GLU A 103 -3.46 17.52 18.26
N TYR A 104 -3.31 16.79 17.12
CA TYR A 104 -3.76 17.26 15.79
C TYR A 104 -4.57 16.24 15.02
N SER A 105 -4.66 14.99 15.45
CA SER A 105 -5.51 13.98 14.80
C SER A 105 -6.95 14.12 15.21
N HIS A 106 -7.87 13.85 14.29
CA HIS A 106 -9.30 13.94 14.56
C HIS A 106 -9.95 12.56 14.52
N LEU A 107 -10.72 12.23 15.57
CA LEU A 107 -11.53 11.03 15.66
C LEU A 107 -13.00 11.42 15.75
N PHE A 108 -13.80 10.99 14.78
CA PHE A 108 -15.25 11.13 14.81
C PHE A 108 -15.86 9.76 15.11
N THR A 109 -16.70 9.70 16.13
CA THR A 109 -17.55 8.54 16.42
C THR A 109 -18.95 8.86 15.96
N VAL A 110 -19.41 8.20 14.91
CA VAL A 110 -20.76 8.36 14.37
C VAL A 110 -21.62 7.22 14.86
N HIS A 111 -22.57 7.52 15.76
CA HIS A 111 -23.45 6.52 16.34
C HIS A 111 -24.58 6.16 15.38
N GLY A 112 -24.73 4.86 15.12
CA GLY A 112 -25.83 4.31 14.33
C GLY A 112 -27.04 3.98 15.20
N SER A 113 -28.19 3.79 14.56
CA SER A 113 -29.44 3.45 15.23
C SER A 113 -29.51 1.99 15.73
N ASP A 114 -28.61 1.11 15.27
CA ASP A 114 -28.56 -0.31 15.63
C ASP A 114 -27.20 -0.64 16.28
N PRO A 115 -27.11 -0.63 17.62
CA PRO A 115 -25.87 -0.88 18.35
C PRO A 115 -25.41 -2.34 18.30
N SER A 116 -26.25 -3.27 17.79
CA SER A 116 -25.87 -4.68 17.65
C SER A 116 -24.93 -4.92 16.47
N LEU A 117 -24.86 -3.97 15.53
CA LEU A 117 -24.00 -4.07 14.37
C LEU A 117 -22.58 -3.62 14.71
N GLN A 118 -21.61 -4.48 14.47
CA GLN A 118 -20.19 -4.15 14.62
C GLN A 118 -19.82 -2.91 13.79
N PRO A 119 -19.19 -1.88 14.36
CA PRO A 119 -18.83 -0.66 13.66
C PRO A 119 -17.73 -0.91 12.62
N TYR A 120 -17.59 0.00 11.66
CA TYR A 120 -16.46 0.05 10.74
C TYR A 120 -15.70 1.37 10.91
N MET A 121 -14.53 1.50 10.29
CA MET A 121 -13.74 2.72 10.32
C MET A 121 -13.35 3.16 8.90
N LEU A 122 -13.45 4.47 8.66
CA LEU A 122 -12.89 5.16 7.51
C LEU A 122 -11.64 5.89 7.99
N LEU A 123 -10.52 5.65 7.33
CA LEU A 123 -9.22 6.19 7.70
C LEU A 123 -8.69 7.08 6.57
N ALA A 124 -8.06 8.18 6.93
CA ALA A 124 -7.30 9.04 6.04
C ALA A 124 -6.29 9.83 6.86
N HIS A 125 -5.35 10.54 6.21
CA HIS A 125 -4.39 11.37 6.91
C HIS A 125 -4.39 12.82 6.44
N ILE A 126 -3.92 13.70 7.33
CA ILE A 126 -3.92 15.16 7.18
C ILE A 126 -2.61 15.64 6.57
N ASP A 127 -1.51 15.04 7.01
CA ASP A 127 -0.16 15.45 6.67
C ASP A 127 0.21 15.07 5.24
N VAL A 128 1.28 15.67 4.78
CA VAL A 128 1.84 15.47 3.43
C VAL A 128 3.36 15.50 3.51
N VAL A 129 4.03 14.79 2.58
CA VAL A 129 5.49 14.87 2.43
C VAL A 129 5.94 16.26 1.97
N PRO A 130 7.19 16.66 2.24
CA PRO A 130 7.76 17.91 1.74
C PRO A 130 7.63 18.04 0.22
N ALA A 131 7.42 19.26 -0.24
CA ALA A 131 7.33 19.58 -1.66
C ALA A 131 8.16 20.84 -1.93
N PRO A 132 9.44 20.71 -2.31
CA PRO A 132 10.23 21.84 -2.78
C PRO A 132 9.63 22.38 -4.08
N ASP A 133 9.78 23.69 -4.34
CA ASP A 133 9.17 24.34 -5.51
C ASP A 133 9.75 23.83 -6.85
N GLU A 134 10.94 23.27 -6.80
CA GLU A 134 11.61 22.72 -7.99
C GLU A 134 10.87 21.51 -8.57
N GLY A 135 10.68 21.51 -9.89
CA GLY A 135 10.03 20.42 -10.62
C GLY A 135 8.50 20.46 -10.64
N TRP A 136 7.89 21.53 -10.12
CA TRP A 136 6.45 21.73 -10.22
C TRP A 136 6.08 22.74 -11.33
N ASP A 137 5.01 22.44 -12.08
CA ASP A 137 4.44 23.37 -13.08
C ASP A 137 3.71 24.56 -12.43
N VAL A 138 3.36 24.43 -11.16
CA VAL A 138 2.65 25.44 -10.34
C VAL A 138 3.12 25.30 -8.90
N PRO A 139 3.00 26.32 -8.04
CA PRO A 139 3.38 26.18 -6.62
C PRO A 139 2.68 24.99 -5.95
N PRO A 140 3.40 24.15 -5.21
CA PRO A 140 2.89 22.86 -4.70
C PRO A 140 1.70 22.98 -3.74
N PHE A 141 1.47 24.11 -3.13
CA PHE A 141 0.35 24.38 -2.23
C PHE A 141 -0.63 25.42 -2.78
N SER A 142 -0.65 25.63 -4.11
CA SER A 142 -1.56 26.62 -4.72
C SER A 142 -3.02 26.16 -4.77
N GLY A 143 -3.29 24.86 -4.82
CA GLY A 143 -4.64 24.36 -5.11
C GLY A 143 -5.19 24.84 -6.46
N LEU A 144 -4.30 25.15 -7.42
CA LEU A 144 -4.68 25.73 -8.69
C LEU A 144 -5.49 24.77 -9.54
N GLU A 145 -6.62 25.24 -10.06
CA GLU A 145 -7.37 24.51 -11.08
C GLU A 145 -6.96 25.00 -12.47
N ARG A 146 -6.48 24.06 -13.31
CA ARG A 146 -6.08 24.32 -14.68
C ARG A 146 -6.34 23.12 -15.57
N ASN A 147 -6.94 23.31 -16.73
CA ASN A 147 -7.20 22.25 -17.73
C ASN A 147 -7.98 21.04 -17.17
N GLY A 148 -8.90 21.26 -16.22
CA GLY A 148 -9.69 20.18 -15.61
C GLY A 148 -8.99 19.42 -14.49
N PHE A 149 -7.82 19.88 -14.05
CA PHE A 149 -7.04 19.29 -12.96
C PHE A 149 -6.89 20.27 -11.80
N ILE A 150 -6.89 19.74 -10.58
CA ILE A 150 -6.49 20.47 -9.37
C ILE A 150 -5.04 20.06 -9.05
N TYR A 151 -4.15 21.04 -9.01
CA TYR A 151 -2.72 20.84 -8.76
C TYR A 151 -2.38 21.12 -7.30
N GLY A 152 -1.58 20.23 -6.70
CA GLY A 152 -0.98 20.47 -5.42
C GLY A 152 -0.55 19.23 -4.68
N ARG A 153 0.38 19.36 -3.74
CA ARG A 153 0.78 18.33 -2.81
C ARG A 153 -0.40 17.97 -1.90
N GLY A 154 -0.73 16.66 -1.79
CA GLY A 154 -1.87 16.18 -1.03
C GLY A 154 -3.17 16.03 -1.82
N THR A 155 -3.23 16.44 -3.12
CA THR A 155 -4.42 16.22 -3.97
C THR A 155 -4.74 14.75 -4.20
N ILE A 156 -3.74 13.86 -4.18
CA ILE A 156 -3.91 12.41 -4.30
C ILE A 156 -3.70 11.76 -2.93
N ASP A 157 -2.62 12.09 -2.27
CA ASP A 157 -2.15 11.50 -1.03
C ASP A 157 -2.12 12.56 0.09
N ASN A 158 -3.12 12.65 1.01
CA ASN A 158 -4.38 11.88 1.02
C ASN A 158 -5.58 12.81 1.31
N LYS A 159 -5.40 14.15 1.13
CA LYS A 159 -6.45 15.15 1.41
C LYS A 159 -7.71 14.94 0.58
N ASN A 160 -7.59 14.38 -0.62
CA ASN A 160 -8.75 14.06 -1.43
C ASN A 160 -9.67 13.02 -0.73
N SER A 161 -9.11 11.93 -0.19
CA SER A 161 -9.88 10.92 0.53
C SER A 161 -10.48 11.49 1.81
N LEU A 162 -9.69 12.28 2.57
CA LEU A 162 -10.13 12.96 3.78
C LEU A 162 -11.32 13.88 3.50
N MET A 163 -11.17 14.78 2.54
CA MET A 163 -12.22 15.72 2.17
C MET A 163 -13.44 15.01 1.57
N GLY A 164 -13.23 13.93 0.80
CA GLY A 164 -14.29 13.10 0.25
C GLY A 164 -15.14 12.42 1.33
N ILE A 165 -14.51 11.86 2.36
CA ILE A 165 -15.19 11.21 3.51
C ILE A 165 -16.05 12.24 4.26
N LEU A 166 -15.47 13.38 4.64
CA LEU A 166 -16.19 14.40 5.39
C LEU A 166 -17.30 15.03 4.55
N GLN A 167 -17.05 15.27 3.25
CA GLN A 167 -18.04 15.82 2.33
C GLN A 167 -19.23 14.88 2.14
N ALA A 168 -18.97 13.57 2.01
CA ALA A 168 -20.04 12.59 1.91
C ALA A 168 -20.91 12.58 3.17
N LEU A 169 -20.29 12.63 4.35
CA LEU A 169 -21.03 12.67 5.61
C LEU A 169 -21.84 13.97 5.73
N GLU A 170 -21.24 15.13 5.46
CA GLU A 170 -21.91 16.45 5.50
C GLU A 170 -23.17 16.45 4.62
N LEU A 171 -23.05 16.01 3.36
CA LEU A 171 -24.18 15.97 2.43
C LEU A 171 -25.27 14.98 2.85
N LEU A 172 -24.88 13.81 3.38
CA LEU A 172 -25.82 12.84 3.92
C LEU A 172 -26.61 13.41 5.11
N LEU A 173 -25.93 14.12 6.03
CA LEU A 173 -26.55 14.74 7.19
C LEU A 173 -27.50 15.88 6.79
N ILE A 174 -27.13 16.73 5.83
CA ILE A 174 -28.00 17.78 5.26
C ILE A 174 -29.28 17.15 4.67
N ARG A 175 -29.18 15.92 4.14
CA ARG A 175 -30.33 15.16 3.60
C ARG A 175 -31.02 14.29 4.67
N ASN A 176 -30.82 14.58 5.96
CA ASN A 176 -31.40 13.90 7.11
C ASN A 176 -31.09 12.38 7.17
N TYR A 177 -29.91 11.97 6.69
CA TYR A 177 -29.47 10.58 6.80
C TYR A 177 -29.09 10.25 8.24
N ILE A 178 -29.61 9.13 8.73
CA ILE A 178 -29.24 8.53 10.01
C ILE A 178 -28.62 7.15 9.72
N PRO A 179 -27.34 6.91 10.07
CA PRO A 179 -26.73 5.62 9.82
C PRO A 179 -27.37 4.53 10.68
N ARG A 180 -27.57 3.35 10.09
CA ARG A 180 -28.00 2.19 10.87
C ARG A 180 -26.83 1.62 11.68
N ARG A 181 -25.67 1.47 11.06
CA ARG A 181 -24.44 0.97 11.67
C ARG A 181 -23.58 2.13 12.15
N SER A 182 -23.04 2.04 13.38
CA SER A 182 -22.04 2.98 13.85
C SER A 182 -20.76 2.87 13.05
N PHE A 183 -20.02 3.99 12.95
CA PHE A 183 -18.71 3.99 12.32
C PHE A 183 -17.80 5.07 12.90
N PHE A 184 -16.52 4.92 12.65
CA PHE A 184 -15.51 5.88 13.02
C PHE A 184 -14.93 6.54 11.75
N ILE A 185 -14.56 7.82 11.86
CA ILE A 185 -13.67 8.46 10.90
C ILE A 185 -12.43 8.86 11.68
N ALA A 186 -11.28 8.35 11.26
CA ALA A 186 -10.00 8.62 11.90
C ALA A 186 -9.08 9.33 10.92
N LEU A 187 -8.65 10.56 11.28
CA LEU A 187 -7.81 11.41 10.46
C LEU A 187 -6.47 11.59 11.19
N GLY A 188 -5.44 10.85 10.78
CA GLY A 188 -4.09 10.89 11.34
C GLY A 188 -3.35 12.15 10.89
N HIS A 189 -2.41 12.67 11.70
CA HIS A 189 -1.67 13.89 11.37
C HIS A 189 -0.19 13.67 11.07
N ASP A 190 0.32 12.45 11.14
CA ASP A 190 1.71 12.07 11.01
C ASP A 190 1.94 10.73 10.28
N GLU A 191 1.06 10.39 9.32
CA GLU A 191 1.14 9.14 8.55
C GLU A 191 2.45 9.04 7.79
N GLU A 192 2.84 10.12 7.12
CA GLU A 192 4.04 10.23 6.28
C GLU A 192 5.36 10.04 7.07
N VAL A 193 5.26 10.11 8.38
CA VAL A 193 6.39 9.92 9.32
C VAL A 193 6.08 8.85 10.38
N MET A 194 5.37 7.78 9.99
CA MET A 194 5.11 6.55 10.74
C MET A 194 3.84 6.53 11.61
N GLY A 195 3.06 7.60 11.71
CA GLY A 195 1.75 7.63 12.38
C GLY A 195 1.77 7.37 13.91
N VAL A 196 2.91 7.57 14.55
CA VAL A 196 3.11 7.22 15.98
C VAL A 196 2.24 8.06 16.90
N ASN A 197 2.07 9.34 16.59
CA ASN A 197 1.27 10.27 17.40
C ASN A 197 -0.18 10.40 16.93
N GLY A 198 -0.49 10.01 15.71
CA GLY A 198 -1.82 10.02 15.11
C GLY A 198 -2.49 8.66 15.15
N ALA A 199 -2.35 7.88 14.08
CA ALA A 199 -3.07 6.62 13.89
C ALA A 199 -2.82 5.61 15.03
N GLN A 200 -1.59 5.51 15.54
CA GLN A 200 -1.26 4.61 16.65
C GLN A 200 -1.96 5.01 17.95
N LYS A 201 -2.01 6.31 18.27
CA LYS A 201 -2.74 6.80 19.45
C LYS A 201 -4.26 6.60 19.33
N ILE A 202 -4.82 6.82 18.14
CA ILE A 202 -6.24 6.52 17.87
C ILE A 202 -6.52 5.04 18.07
N SER A 203 -5.66 4.17 17.52
CA SER A 203 -5.78 2.71 17.69
C SER A 203 -5.75 2.30 19.15
N ALA A 204 -4.78 2.81 19.91
CA ALA A 204 -4.67 2.54 21.35
C ALA A 204 -5.92 3.01 22.14
N LEU A 205 -6.46 4.18 21.78
CA LEU A 205 -7.67 4.72 22.39
C LEU A 205 -8.90 3.83 22.11
N LEU A 206 -9.08 3.39 20.86
CA LEU A 206 -10.18 2.52 20.48
C LEU A 206 -10.05 1.13 21.12
N GLN A 207 -8.83 0.60 21.21
CA GLN A 207 -8.54 -0.66 21.90
C GLN A 207 -8.85 -0.56 23.41
N ALA A 208 -8.46 0.53 24.06
CA ALA A 208 -8.79 0.78 25.48
C ALA A 208 -10.29 0.89 25.72
N ARG A 209 -11.07 1.30 24.72
CA ARG A 209 -12.53 1.34 24.75
C ARG A 209 -13.19 0.01 24.41
N GLY A 210 -12.42 -1.04 24.10
CA GLY A 210 -12.92 -2.35 23.71
C GLY A 210 -13.61 -2.36 22.35
N VAL A 211 -13.30 -1.42 21.46
CA VAL A 211 -13.91 -1.34 20.14
C VAL A 211 -13.40 -2.48 19.26
N GLN A 212 -14.33 -3.22 18.67
CA GLN A 212 -14.06 -4.24 17.66
C GLN A 212 -14.68 -3.79 16.34
N LEU A 213 -13.85 -3.67 15.32
CA LEU A 213 -14.26 -3.21 13.98
C LEU A 213 -14.61 -4.40 13.07
N ALA A 214 -15.68 -4.25 12.29
CA ALA A 214 -16.01 -5.22 11.23
C ALA A 214 -15.00 -5.16 10.09
N PHE A 215 -14.58 -3.95 9.70
CA PHE A 215 -13.56 -3.69 8.69
C PHE A 215 -13.06 -2.25 8.81
N ILE A 216 -11.94 -1.98 8.14
CA ILE A 216 -11.36 -0.63 7.98
C ILE A 216 -11.25 -0.35 6.48
N VAL A 217 -11.61 0.87 6.07
CA VAL A 217 -11.34 1.42 4.74
C VAL A 217 -10.32 2.51 4.90
N ASP A 218 -9.18 2.33 4.28
CA ASP A 218 -8.05 3.25 4.31
C ASP A 218 -7.74 3.71 2.88
N GLU A 219 -6.67 4.44 2.69
CA GLU A 219 -6.13 4.75 1.38
C GLU A 219 -5.79 3.47 0.61
N GLY A 220 -5.75 3.54 -0.70
CA GLY A 220 -5.50 2.34 -1.48
C GLY A 220 -5.06 2.65 -2.90
N SER A 221 -5.90 2.34 -3.86
CA SER A 221 -5.55 2.51 -5.26
C SER A 221 -6.51 3.51 -5.94
N PHE A 222 -6.39 3.61 -7.26
CA PHE A 222 -7.02 4.65 -8.07
C PHE A 222 -8.05 4.08 -9.04
N ILE A 223 -8.81 4.99 -9.66
CA ILE A 223 -9.55 4.69 -10.90
C ILE A 223 -8.59 4.90 -12.06
N PHE A 224 -8.35 3.83 -12.82
CA PHE A 224 -7.48 3.82 -13.99
C PHE A 224 -8.31 3.88 -15.26
N ASP A 225 -7.95 4.80 -16.16
CA ASP A 225 -8.56 4.95 -17.49
C ASP A 225 -7.47 5.01 -18.55
N GLY A 226 -7.53 4.08 -19.53
CA GLY A 226 -6.56 4.02 -20.62
C GLY A 226 -5.13 3.61 -20.21
N PHE A 227 -4.89 3.31 -18.93
CA PHE A 227 -3.55 3.05 -18.38
C PHE A 227 -3.03 1.64 -18.68
N ILE A 228 -3.92 0.64 -18.73
CA ILE A 228 -3.54 -0.75 -19.01
C ILE A 228 -3.90 -1.09 -20.46
N PRO A 229 -2.91 -1.41 -21.31
CA PRO A 229 -3.18 -1.79 -22.71
C PRO A 229 -4.12 -3.00 -22.79
N GLY A 230 -5.15 -2.87 -23.63
CA GLY A 230 -6.14 -3.94 -23.84
C GLY A 230 -7.35 -3.90 -22.91
N LEU A 231 -7.37 -3.06 -21.87
CA LEU A 231 -8.59 -2.70 -21.14
C LEU A 231 -9.32 -1.58 -21.86
N LYS A 232 -10.66 -1.73 -22.00
CA LYS A 232 -11.49 -0.81 -22.78
C LYS A 232 -12.19 0.24 -21.92
N ASN A 233 -12.48 -0.11 -20.67
CA ASN A 233 -13.25 0.72 -19.76
C ASN A 233 -12.41 1.16 -18.57
N PRO A 234 -12.72 2.32 -17.95
CA PRO A 234 -12.16 2.67 -16.65
C PRO A 234 -12.47 1.61 -15.62
N PHE A 235 -11.53 1.35 -14.71
CA PHE A 235 -11.74 0.42 -13.59
C PHE A 235 -11.22 1.02 -12.29
N ALA A 236 -11.96 0.80 -11.20
CA ALA A 236 -11.53 1.13 -9.85
C ALA A 236 -10.82 -0.08 -9.23
N MET A 237 -9.59 0.10 -8.80
CA MET A 237 -8.87 -0.93 -8.07
C MET A 237 -9.08 -0.76 -6.57
N VAL A 238 -9.56 -1.81 -5.91
CA VAL A 238 -9.67 -1.86 -4.45
C VAL A 238 -8.47 -2.63 -3.90
N ALA A 239 -7.60 -1.96 -3.14
CA ALA A 239 -6.49 -2.60 -2.47
C ALA A 239 -7.02 -3.41 -1.28
N VAL A 240 -6.80 -4.72 -1.28
CA VAL A 240 -7.25 -5.64 -0.22
C VAL A 240 -6.10 -6.13 0.66
N SER A 241 -4.87 -5.75 0.33
CA SER A 241 -3.67 -6.02 1.11
C SER A 241 -2.57 -5.03 0.76
N GLN A 242 -1.68 -4.78 1.70
CA GLN A 242 -0.48 -3.97 1.52
C GLN A 242 0.76 -4.84 1.75
N LYS A 243 1.85 -4.53 1.06
CA LYS A 243 3.14 -5.16 1.32
C LYS A 243 3.69 -4.74 2.67
N GLY A 244 4.24 -5.70 3.41
CA GLY A 244 5.02 -5.39 4.61
C GLY A 244 6.34 -4.70 4.26
N LEU A 245 7.02 -4.18 5.28
CA LEU A 245 8.31 -3.52 5.18
C LEU A 245 9.30 -4.10 6.18
N ILE A 246 10.52 -4.40 5.71
CA ILE A 246 11.68 -4.65 6.58
C ILE A 246 12.92 -3.97 5.97
N ASN A 247 13.66 -3.26 6.81
CA ASN A 247 14.98 -2.76 6.48
C ASN A 247 16.04 -3.67 7.12
N LEU A 248 16.87 -4.30 6.30
CA LEU A 248 17.98 -5.12 6.74
C LEU A 248 19.28 -4.33 6.63
N MET A 249 19.96 -4.14 7.76
CA MET A 249 21.29 -3.55 7.77
C MET A 249 22.34 -4.65 7.70
N LEU A 250 23.16 -4.64 6.67
CA LEU A 250 24.34 -5.48 6.51
C LEU A 250 25.57 -4.69 6.95
N GLN A 251 26.36 -5.27 7.83
CA GLN A 251 27.61 -4.64 8.30
C GLN A 251 28.76 -5.62 8.23
N VAL A 252 29.87 -5.17 7.69
CA VAL A 252 31.13 -5.91 7.62
C VAL A 252 32.18 -5.14 8.42
N ASN A 253 32.81 -5.83 9.38
CA ASN A 253 33.90 -5.31 10.19
C ASN A 253 35.21 -6.04 9.82
N THR A 254 36.27 -5.26 9.52
CA THR A 254 37.60 -5.79 9.19
C THR A 254 38.69 -4.94 9.88
N THR A 255 39.93 -5.42 9.82
CA THR A 255 41.07 -4.60 10.31
C THR A 255 41.36 -3.47 9.32
N PRO A 256 41.40 -2.21 9.76
CA PRO A 256 41.78 -1.08 8.91
C PRO A 256 43.25 -1.18 8.49
N GLY A 257 43.60 -0.51 7.38
CA GLY A 257 44.98 -0.54 6.91
C GLY A 257 45.31 0.55 5.91
N HIS A 258 46.56 0.58 5.45
CA HIS A 258 47.00 1.49 4.40
C HIS A 258 46.79 0.85 3.01
N SER A 259 46.34 1.63 2.04
CA SER A 259 46.00 1.12 0.68
C SER A 259 47.21 0.53 -0.10
N SER A 260 48.46 0.82 0.33
CA SER A 260 49.64 0.24 -0.31
C SER A 260 49.93 -1.22 0.11
N ALA A 261 49.30 -1.72 1.19
CA ALA A 261 49.41 -3.10 1.66
C ALA A 261 48.03 -3.67 1.94
N PRO A 262 47.18 -3.85 0.92
CA PRO A 262 45.79 -4.26 1.10
C PRO A 262 45.69 -5.73 1.54
N PRO A 263 44.74 -6.08 2.40
CA PRO A 263 44.35 -7.47 2.63
C PRO A 263 43.78 -8.09 1.35
N LYS A 264 43.61 -9.41 1.35
CA LYS A 264 42.98 -10.13 0.21
C LYS A 264 41.58 -9.58 -0.10
N GLU A 265 40.82 -9.23 0.93
CA GLU A 265 39.48 -8.68 0.83
C GLU A 265 39.32 -7.52 1.83
N THR A 266 38.74 -6.43 1.38
CA THR A 266 38.41 -5.28 2.22
C THR A 266 36.96 -5.38 2.70
N SER A 267 36.60 -4.60 3.76
CA SER A 267 35.20 -4.51 4.21
C SER A 267 34.23 -4.12 3.09
N ILE A 268 34.65 -3.21 2.22
CA ILE A 268 33.86 -2.79 1.04
C ILE A 268 33.69 -3.95 0.06
N GLY A 269 34.76 -4.67 -0.27
CA GLY A 269 34.70 -5.77 -1.24
C GLY A 269 33.79 -6.92 -0.77
N ILE A 270 33.90 -7.28 0.51
CA ILE A 270 33.04 -8.32 1.12
C ILE A 270 31.59 -7.88 1.10
N LEU A 271 31.28 -6.64 1.52
CA LEU A 271 29.90 -6.13 1.54
C LEU A 271 29.32 -6.00 0.13
N ALA A 272 30.11 -5.49 -0.84
CA ALA A 272 29.69 -5.38 -2.23
C ALA A 272 29.32 -6.75 -2.83
N ALA A 273 30.09 -7.81 -2.52
CA ALA A 273 29.78 -9.15 -2.95
C ALA A 273 28.47 -9.69 -2.33
N ALA A 274 28.19 -9.41 -1.06
CA ALA A 274 26.95 -9.79 -0.39
C ALA A 274 25.72 -9.08 -1.01
N VAL A 275 25.82 -7.78 -1.22
CA VAL A 275 24.76 -6.97 -1.82
C VAL A 275 24.49 -7.40 -3.26
N ASN A 276 25.52 -7.60 -4.08
CA ASN A 276 25.37 -8.07 -5.46
C ASN A 276 24.61 -9.41 -5.52
N ARG A 277 24.82 -10.31 -4.57
CA ARG A 277 24.05 -11.56 -4.52
C ARG A 277 22.58 -11.35 -4.21
N LEU A 278 22.28 -10.47 -3.26
CA LEU A 278 20.90 -10.14 -2.94
C LEU A 278 20.16 -9.57 -4.15
N GLU A 279 20.83 -8.73 -4.95
CA GLU A 279 20.25 -8.18 -6.18
C GLU A 279 20.12 -9.22 -7.30
N GLN A 280 21.10 -10.14 -7.43
CA GLN A 280 21.09 -11.20 -8.43
C GLN A 280 20.18 -12.38 -8.08
N THR A 281 19.75 -12.49 -6.82
CA THR A 281 18.91 -13.59 -6.33
C THR A 281 17.54 -13.05 -5.93
N PRO A 282 16.62 -12.88 -6.87
CA PRO A 282 15.30 -12.34 -6.56
C PRO A 282 14.54 -13.28 -5.61
N MET A 283 13.76 -12.69 -4.71
CA MET A 283 12.88 -13.44 -3.80
C MET A 283 11.91 -14.33 -4.59
N PRO A 284 11.40 -15.43 -3.99
CA PRO A 284 10.49 -16.35 -4.66
C PRO A 284 9.30 -15.66 -5.30
N ASN A 285 8.87 -16.17 -6.46
CA ASN A 285 7.65 -15.72 -7.11
C ASN A 285 6.43 -16.30 -6.39
N MET A 286 5.57 -15.43 -5.88
CA MET A 286 4.36 -15.74 -5.11
C MET A 286 3.08 -15.56 -5.93
N PHE A 287 3.18 -15.52 -7.27
CA PHE A 287 2.01 -15.38 -8.13
C PHE A 287 1.00 -16.50 -7.95
N GLY A 288 -0.19 -16.17 -7.50
CA GLY A 288 -1.26 -17.13 -7.18
C GLY A 288 -1.57 -17.27 -5.70
N ASP A 289 -0.68 -16.78 -4.84
CA ASP A 289 -0.83 -16.83 -3.39
C ASP A 289 -1.16 -15.46 -2.76
N GLY A 290 -1.53 -14.48 -3.60
CA GLY A 290 -1.90 -13.13 -3.22
C GLY A 290 -3.04 -12.55 -4.06
N PRO A 291 -3.42 -11.29 -3.82
CA PRO A 291 -4.59 -10.65 -4.44
C PRO A 291 -4.45 -10.43 -5.94
N MET A 292 -3.22 -10.39 -6.49
CA MET A 292 -3.00 -10.10 -7.91
C MET A 292 -3.67 -11.10 -8.84
N LYS A 293 -3.66 -12.39 -8.50
CA LYS A 293 -4.37 -13.40 -9.29
C LYS A 293 -5.86 -13.14 -9.33
N MET A 294 -6.47 -12.77 -8.18
CA MET A 294 -7.89 -12.44 -8.09
C MET A 294 -8.21 -11.22 -8.94
N ALA A 295 -7.43 -10.15 -8.82
CA ALA A 295 -7.60 -8.93 -9.63
C ALA A 295 -7.55 -9.22 -11.13
N LEU A 296 -6.60 -10.01 -11.60
CA LEU A 296 -6.49 -10.39 -13.01
C LEU A 296 -7.66 -11.28 -13.47
N GLN A 297 -8.20 -12.13 -12.60
CA GLN A 297 -9.37 -12.95 -12.91
C GLN A 297 -10.64 -12.12 -13.04
N GLU A 298 -10.85 -11.14 -12.15
CA GLU A 298 -11.98 -10.22 -12.21
C GLU A 298 -11.91 -9.33 -13.45
N LEU A 299 -10.73 -8.83 -13.79
CA LEU A 299 -10.50 -8.01 -14.98
C LEU A 299 -10.48 -8.82 -16.29
N ALA A 300 -10.44 -10.15 -16.24
CA ALA A 300 -10.24 -10.99 -17.42
C ALA A 300 -11.23 -10.68 -18.56
N ASN A 301 -12.49 -10.37 -18.23
CA ASN A 301 -13.54 -10.11 -19.21
C ASN A 301 -13.46 -8.73 -19.86
N GLU A 302 -12.78 -7.79 -19.21
CA GLU A 302 -12.58 -6.42 -19.68
C GLU A 302 -11.44 -6.34 -20.72
N PHE A 303 -10.57 -7.36 -20.73
CA PHE A 303 -9.47 -7.43 -21.69
C PHE A 303 -9.92 -7.88 -23.07
N SER A 304 -9.24 -7.36 -24.10
CA SER A 304 -9.38 -7.81 -25.49
C SER A 304 -8.77 -9.20 -25.70
N PHE A 305 -9.21 -9.92 -26.74
CA PHE A 305 -8.53 -11.13 -27.22
C PHE A 305 -7.10 -10.79 -27.67
N PRO A 306 -6.09 -11.62 -27.39
CA PRO A 306 -6.15 -12.94 -26.74
C PRO A 306 -6.00 -12.91 -25.20
N THR A 307 -5.74 -11.74 -24.56
CA THR A 307 -5.44 -11.62 -23.13
C THR A 307 -6.58 -12.19 -22.26
N ASN A 308 -7.83 -11.90 -22.63
CA ASN A 308 -8.99 -12.43 -21.91
C ASN A 308 -9.02 -13.97 -21.88
N LEU A 309 -8.57 -14.64 -22.95
CA LEU A 309 -8.51 -16.09 -22.98
C LEU A 309 -7.52 -16.63 -21.95
N PHE A 310 -6.34 -16.04 -21.85
CA PHE A 310 -5.33 -16.45 -20.87
C PHE A 310 -5.77 -16.19 -19.44
N LEU A 311 -6.31 -15.01 -19.16
CA LEU A 311 -6.72 -14.62 -17.82
C LEU A 311 -7.96 -15.38 -17.34
N SER A 312 -8.93 -15.66 -18.20
CA SER A 312 -10.10 -16.46 -17.86
C SER A 312 -9.75 -17.94 -17.58
N ASN A 313 -8.60 -18.40 -18.05
CA ASN A 313 -8.14 -19.78 -17.91
C ASN A 313 -6.83 -19.89 -17.13
N MET A 314 -6.71 -19.13 -16.03
CA MET A 314 -5.55 -19.11 -15.15
C MET A 314 -5.15 -20.50 -14.62
N TRP A 315 -6.10 -21.42 -14.49
CA TRP A 315 -5.81 -22.81 -14.09
C TRP A 315 -4.83 -23.50 -15.06
N LEU A 316 -4.85 -23.13 -16.33
CA LEU A 316 -3.97 -23.65 -17.38
C LEU A 316 -2.77 -22.73 -17.64
N PHE A 317 -3.00 -21.42 -17.70
CA PHE A 317 -2.02 -20.45 -18.16
C PHE A 317 -1.24 -19.76 -17.02
N ARG A 318 -1.45 -20.14 -15.76
CA ARG A 318 -0.75 -19.56 -14.60
C ARG A 318 0.78 -19.47 -14.80
N PRO A 319 1.50 -20.52 -15.24
CA PRO A 319 2.95 -20.44 -15.43
C PRO A 319 3.36 -19.42 -16.49
N LEU A 320 2.58 -19.31 -17.57
CA LEU A 320 2.85 -18.34 -18.64
C LEU A 320 2.60 -16.91 -18.16
N VAL A 321 1.47 -16.64 -17.52
CA VAL A 321 1.12 -15.31 -16.98
C VAL A 321 2.16 -14.89 -15.93
N SER A 322 2.53 -15.79 -15.02
CA SER A 322 3.56 -15.54 -14.02
C SER A 322 4.89 -15.11 -14.64
N ARG A 323 5.37 -15.83 -15.67
CA ARG A 323 6.61 -15.46 -16.39
C ARG A 323 6.51 -14.14 -17.15
N LEU A 324 5.33 -13.80 -17.69
CA LEU A 324 5.12 -12.51 -18.34
C LEU A 324 5.19 -11.37 -17.33
N MET A 325 4.62 -11.55 -16.14
CA MET A 325 4.67 -10.55 -15.07
C MET A 325 6.09 -10.31 -14.54
N GLU A 326 6.96 -11.30 -14.55
CA GLU A 326 8.37 -11.17 -14.14
C GLU A 326 9.21 -10.30 -15.10
N ARG A 327 8.79 -10.14 -16.36
CA ARG A 327 9.57 -9.43 -17.37
C ARG A 327 9.60 -7.91 -17.18
N ASN A 328 8.58 -7.36 -16.55
CA ASN A 328 8.50 -5.92 -16.29
C ASN A 328 8.66 -5.67 -14.79
N TYR A 329 9.50 -4.71 -14.41
CA TYR A 329 9.83 -4.44 -13.00
C TYR A 329 8.61 -4.05 -12.16
N ILE A 330 7.61 -3.35 -12.74
CA ILE A 330 6.38 -2.97 -12.04
C ILE A 330 5.53 -4.20 -11.74
N THR A 331 5.26 -5.04 -12.74
CA THR A 331 4.46 -6.25 -12.57
C THR A 331 5.19 -7.31 -11.76
N ASN A 332 6.52 -7.40 -11.88
CA ASN A 332 7.35 -8.27 -11.06
C ASN A 332 7.26 -7.92 -9.58
N ALA A 333 7.21 -6.62 -9.26
CA ALA A 333 7.00 -6.16 -7.89
C ALA A 333 5.66 -6.61 -7.29
N LEU A 334 4.64 -6.85 -8.11
CA LEU A 334 3.31 -7.30 -7.64
C LEU A 334 3.26 -8.79 -7.29
N VAL A 335 4.24 -9.58 -7.73
CA VAL A 335 4.22 -11.05 -7.60
C VAL A 335 5.32 -11.60 -6.69
N ARG A 336 6.11 -10.75 -6.03
CA ARG A 336 7.14 -11.17 -5.08
C ARG A 336 7.47 -10.10 -4.05
N THR A 337 8.17 -10.48 -3.00
CA THR A 337 8.91 -9.55 -2.15
C THR A 337 10.00 -8.88 -2.98
N THR A 338 10.05 -7.55 -2.95
CA THR A 338 11.09 -6.80 -3.66
C THR A 338 12.30 -6.55 -2.77
N THR A 339 13.49 -6.52 -3.38
CA THR A 339 14.77 -6.22 -2.75
C THR A 339 15.31 -4.93 -3.37
N ALA A 340 15.60 -3.94 -2.54
CA ALA A 340 16.19 -2.68 -3.00
C ALA A 340 17.34 -2.26 -2.07
N LEU A 341 18.55 -2.13 -2.63
CA LEU A 341 19.66 -1.52 -1.94
C LEU A 341 19.44 0.00 -1.92
N THR A 342 19.29 0.58 -0.74
CA THR A 342 18.97 2.01 -0.58
C THR A 342 20.11 2.84 -0.04
N MET A 343 21.00 2.25 0.76
CA MET A 343 22.18 2.95 1.31
C MET A 343 23.41 2.05 1.29
N PHE A 344 24.59 2.64 0.98
CA PHE A 344 25.88 1.97 1.04
C PHE A 344 26.92 2.97 1.54
N ASN A 345 27.47 2.75 2.73
CA ASN A 345 28.37 3.69 3.41
C ASN A 345 29.67 3.00 3.82
N SER A 346 30.80 3.56 3.44
CA SER A 346 32.13 3.16 3.91
C SER A 346 33.20 4.15 3.47
N GLY A 347 34.34 4.10 4.16
CA GLY A 347 35.52 4.89 3.81
C GLY A 347 35.45 6.37 4.23
N ILE A 348 36.62 6.94 4.53
CA ILE A 348 36.78 8.35 4.93
C ILE A 348 37.88 9.05 4.12
N LYS A 349 38.82 8.30 3.53
CA LYS A 349 39.96 8.83 2.79
C LYS A 349 40.48 7.80 1.78
N VAL A 350 40.94 8.26 0.63
CA VAL A 350 41.31 7.40 -0.53
C VAL A 350 42.45 6.43 -0.26
N ASN A 351 43.36 6.72 0.68
CA ASN A 351 44.48 5.85 1.01
C ASN A 351 44.32 5.07 2.31
N VAL A 352 43.10 5.02 2.87
CA VAL A 352 42.79 4.28 4.11
C VAL A 352 41.81 3.19 3.80
N ILE A 353 42.13 1.94 4.14
CA ILE A 353 41.18 0.81 4.06
C ILE A 353 40.25 0.88 5.28
N PRO A 354 38.96 1.04 5.08
CA PRO A 354 38.01 1.23 6.18
C PRO A 354 37.82 -0.02 7.02
N ALA A 355 37.66 0.15 8.33
CA ALA A 355 37.35 -0.94 9.25
C ALA A 355 35.92 -1.43 9.11
N VAL A 356 35.02 -0.55 8.69
CA VAL A 356 33.56 -0.83 8.63
C VAL A 356 33.00 -0.44 7.28
N ALA A 357 32.17 -1.32 6.73
CA ALA A 357 31.28 -1.04 5.61
C ALA A 357 29.85 -1.43 5.99
N GLN A 358 28.86 -0.61 5.62
CA GLN A 358 27.45 -0.80 5.94
C GLN A 358 26.59 -0.60 4.69
N ALA A 359 25.54 -1.42 4.55
CA ALA A 359 24.51 -1.27 3.54
C ALA A 359 23.12 -1.47 4.16
N ILE A 360 22.14 -0.72 3.66
CA ILE A 360 20.73 -0.92 4.03
C ILE A 360 20.01 -1.46 2.79
N VAL A 361 19.29 -2.55 3.00
CA VAL A 361 18.45 -3.20 2.00
C VAL A 361 17.00 -3.11 2.46
N ASP A 362 16.16 -2.41 1.69
CA ASP A 362 14.71 -2.32 1.88
C ASP A 362 14.04 -3.52 1.19
N PHE A 363 13.23 -4.25 1.93
CA PHE A 363 12.38 -5.30 1.41
C PHE A 363 10.92 -4.91 1.56
N ARG A 364 10.17 -4.91 0.45
CA ARG A 364 8.72 -4.80 0.46
C ARG A 364 8.12 -6.19 0.38
N ILE A 365 7.63 -6.68 1.52
CA ILE A 365 7.26 -8.07 1.74
C ILE A 365 5.92 -8.38 1.05
N HIS A 366 5.90 -9.43 0.22
CA HIS A 366 4.68 -9.90 -0.41
C HIS A 366 3.66 -10.39 0.64
N PRO A 367 2.34 -10.10 0.49
CA PRO A 367 1.32 -10.45 1.49
C PRO A 367 1.24 -11.93 1.87
N ALA A 368 1.75 -12.84 1.04
CA ALA A 368 1.82 -14.27 1.32
C ALA A 368 3.12 -14.72 2.00
N GLN A 369 3.98 -13.77 2.42
CA GLN A 369 5.23 -14.07 3.14
C GLN A 369 5.26 -13.38 4.49
N THR A 370 5.97 -13.97 5.43
CA THR A 370 6.22 -13.39 6.75
C THR A 370 7.56 -12.63 6.77
N VAL A 371 7.70 -11.71 7.71
CA VAL A 371 8.98 -11.01 8.00
C VAL A 371 10.09 -12.01 8.26
N GLN A 372 9.80 -13.07 9.03
CA GLN A 372 10.78 -14.11 9.40
C GLN A 372 11.29 -14.88 8.18
N GLU A 373 10.39 -15.27 7.27
CA GLU A 373 10.79 -15.97 6.03
C GLU A 373 11.70 -15.11 5.16
N VAL A 374 11.36 -13.84 4.98
CA VAL A 374 12.18 -12.90 4.19
C VAL A 374 13.53 -12.67 4.85
N HIS A 375 13.56 -12.49 6.17
CA HIS A 375 14.82 -12.35 6.93
C HIS A 375 15.73 -13.56 6.76
N VAL A 376 15.19 -14.77 6.90
CA VAL A 376 15.96 -16.03 6.73
C VAL A 376 16.53 -16.14 5.30
N LEU A 377 15.68 -15.90 4.28
CA LEU A 377 16.11 -15.97 2.88
C LEU A 377 17.19 -14.95 2.57
N ALA A 378 17.01 -13.70 3.02
CA ALA A 378 17.99 -12.63 2.81
C ALA A 378 19.32 -12.93 3.49
N THR A 379 19.28 -13.40 4.74
CA THR A 379 20.49 -13.76 5.50
C THR A 379 21.22 -14.92 4.84
N GLN A 380 20.52 -15.99 4.46
CA GLN A 380 21.12 -17.14 3.76
C GLN A 380 21.77 -16.72 2.43
N THR A 381 21.12 -15.85 1.67
CA THR A 381 21.65 -15.32 0.41
C THR A 381 22.91 -14.47 0.63
N ALA A 382 22.93 -13.63 1.66
CA ALA A 382 24.07 -12.81 2.02
C ALA A 382 25.22 -13.65 2.59
N ASP A 383 24.95 -14.65 3.44
CA ASP A 383 25.93 -15.44 4.21
C ASP A 383 26.70 -16.50 3.39
N THR A 384 26.29 -16.80 2.15
CA THR A 384 27.00 -17.79 1.31
C THR A 384 28.49 -17.41 1.03
N ILE A 385 29.02 -16.39 1.71
CA ILE A 385 30.43 -15.93 1.62
C ILE A 385 31.30 -16.52 2.73
N ARG A 386 30.81 -17.29 3.69
CA ARG A 386 31.64 -17.79 4.77
C ARG A 386 32.69 -18.79 4.30
N THR A 387 33.85 -18.26 3.89
CA THR A 387 35.13 -18.99 3.89
C THR A 387 36.21 -18.28 4.72
N SER A 388 35.88 -17.27 5.53
CA SER A 388 36.83 -16.59 6.41
C SER A 388 36.27 -16.40 7.83
N PRO A 389 37.00 -16.75 8.90
CA PRO A 389 36.52 -16.73 10.29
C PRO A 389 36.28 -15.33 10.89
N LEU A 390 36.43 -14.27 10.12
CA LEU A 390 36.44 -12.87 10.60
C LEU A 390 35.22 -12.05 10.15
N ALA A 391 34.24 -12.63 9.46
CA ALA A 391 33.11 -11.88 8.95
C ALA A 391 31.80 -12.23 9.66
N SER A 392 31.16 -11.21 10.14
CA SER A 392 29.74 -11.08 10.42
C SER A 392 29.23 -11.22 11.85
N THR A 393 28.70 -10.13 12.31
CA THR A 393 27.46 -10.14 13.11
C THR A 393 26.35 -9.52 12.27
N CYS A 394 25.39 -10.35 11.85
CA CYS A 394 24.09 -9.87 11.43
C CYS A 394 23.42 -9.34 12.70
N SER A 395 23.36 -8.00 12.87
CA SER A 395 22.66 -7.42 14.01
C SER A 395 21.16 -7.62 13.79
N THR A 396 20.48 -8.10 14.83
CA THR A 396 19.02 -8.23 14.93
C THR A 396 18.29 -6.98 14.39
N PRO A 397 17.13 -7.15 13.77
CA PRO A 397 16.37 -6.03 13.23
C PRO A 397 15.96 -5.08 14.36
N SER A 398 16.66 -3.97 14.47
CA SER A 398 16.17 -2.83 15.20
C SER A 398 15.16 -2.14 14.29
N THR A 399 13.92 -2.15 14.71
CA THR A 399 12.75 -1.53 14.09
C THR A 399 12.13 -2.31 12.93
N CYS A 400 11.24 -3.24 13.27
CA CYS A 400 10.12 -3.56 12.42
C CYS A 400 9.18 -2.33 12.43
N SER A 401 9.42 -1.40 11.52
CA SER A 401 8.51 -0.27 11.34
C SER A 401 7.39 -0.73 10.41
N HIS A 402 6.33 -1.23 11.02
CA HIS A 402 5.07 -1.31 10.31
C HIS A 402 4.63 0.13 10.01
N ARG A 403 4.28 0.44 8.77
CA ARG A 403 3.47 1.64 8.52
C ARG A 403 2.29 1.58 9.47
N ALA A 404 1.96 2.68 10.14
CA ALA A 404 0.98 2.69 11.22
C ALA A 404 -0.39 2.11 10.83
N SER A 405 -0.79 2.18 9.55
CA SER A 405 -1.98 1.54 9.01
C SER A 405 -1.91 0.00 9.06
N ALA A 406 -0.77 -0.61 8.74
CA ALA A 406 -0.61 -2.06 8.79
C ALA A 406 -0.54 -2.58 10.24
N SER A 407 0.12 -1.86 11.17
CA SER A 407 0.20 -2.25 12.58
C SER A 407 -1.15 -2.14 13.29
N CYS A 408 -2.00 -1.19 12.89
CA CYS A 408 -3.36 -1.08 13.38
C CYS A 408 -4.21 -2.30 12.98
N MET A 409 -4.05 -2.81 11.74
CA MET A 409 -4.75 -4.01 11.29
C MET A 409 -4.22 -5.30 11.95
N GLU A 410 -2.93 -5.41 12.18
CA GLU A 410 -2.31 -6.62 12.72
C GLU A 410 -2.56 -6.76 14.22
N SER A 411 -2.46 -5.69 14.99
CA SER A 411 -2.80 -5.70 16.43
C SER A 411 -4.29 -6.01 16.68
N MET A 412 -5.18 -5.58 15.78
CA MET A 412 -6.61 -5.91 15.84
C MET A 412 -6.92 -7.34 15.41
N ARG A 413 -6.13 -7.93 14.49
CA ARG A 413 -6.26 -9.35 14.10
C ARG A 413 -5.71 -10.31 15.15
N GLU A 414 -4.59 -10.00 15.80
CA GLU A 414 -4.04 -10.84 16.87
C GLU A 414 -4.95 -10.87 18.11
N SER A 415 -5.68 -9.79 18.41
CA SER A 415 -6.67 -9.81 19.48
C SER A 415 -7.89 -10.69 19.21
N GLN A 416 -8.18 -10.98 17.91
CA GLN A 416 -9.30 -11.85 17.51
C GLN A 416 -8.94 -13.34 17.44
N SER A 417 -7.65 -13.71 17.44
CA SER A 417 -7.20 -15.10 17.26
C SER A 417 -6.92 -15.86 18.57
N LYS A 418 -7.08 -15.24 19.74
CA LYS A 418 -6.94 -15.96 21.02
C LYS A 418 -8.28 -16.62 21.41
N PRO A 419 -8.38 -17.95 21.37
CA PRO A 419 -9.56 -18.63 21.88
C PRO A 419 -9.67 -18.39 23.38
N THR A 420 -10.80 -17.85 23.82
CA THR A 420 -11.20 -17.84 25.24
C THR A 420 -11.25 -19.28 25.74
N ARG A 421 -10.23 -19.72 26.46
CA ARG A 421 -10.33 -20.93 27.29
C ARG A 421 -11.26 -20.57 28.44
N GLY A 422 -12.50 -21.08 28.35
CA GLY A 422 -13.44 -21.03 29.46
C GLY A 422 -12.89 -21.80 30.67
N LYS A 423 -13.09 -21.22 31.82
CA LYS A 423 -13.24 -21.95 33.09
C LYS A 423 -14.71 -22.06 33.39
#